data_99b626d49d1f47a12aa5cb1ed551c92c
#
_entry.id   99b626d49d1f47a12aa5cb1ed551c92c
#
_cell.length_a   1.000
_cell.length_b   1.000
_cell.length_c   1.000
_cell.angle_alpha   90.00
_cell.angle_beta   90.00
_cell.angle_gamma   90.00
#
_symmetry.space_group_name_H-M   'P 1'
#
loop_
_entity.id
_entity.type
_entity.pdbx_description
1 polymer ?
#
loop_
_entity_poly.entity_id
_entity_poly.type
_entity_poly.pdbx_seq_one_letter_code
_entity_poly.pdbx_strand_id
1 'polypeptide(L)'
;MLDLMKQRHSVRQYTDRPIEVEKRNALNSMIAQINQKADLHIQPFYEEPQCFDSTMAHYGKFTGVKDYISLVGKRSPKLEENLGYYGEQLVLKAQELGLNTCWVALTHGRSQAEIEKGEKEICLISLGYGCTNGVAHKGKQISEVCNYQEGMPEWFRNGVEAALLAPTAMNQQKFYFELLPDGTVKLTCGKGF
;
A
#
# COMPACT_ATOMS: atom_id res chain seq x y z
N MET A 1 -5.10 13.30 8.59
CA MET A 1 -5.07 11.96 7.97
C MET A 1 -5.59 12.00 6.52
N LEU A 2 -6.82 12.46 6.25
CA LEU A 2 -7.39 12.47 4.89
C LEU A 2 -6.56 13.30 3.89
N ASP A 3 -6.01 14.44 4.32
CA ASP A 3 -5.16 15.27 3.45
C ASP A 3 -3.85 14.57 3.07
N LEU A 4 -3.29 13.78 3.97
CA LEU A 4 -2.11 12.96 3.69
C LEU A 4 -2.43 11.87 2.64
N MET A 5 -3.59 11.21 2.78
CA MET A 5 -4.07 10.23 1.80
C MET A 5 -4.28 10.87 0.42
N LYS A 6 -4.81 12.10 0.35
CA LYS A 6 -4.99 12.83 -0.91
C LYS A 6 -3.68 13.20 -1.59
N GLN A 7 -2.62 13.46 -0.82
CA GLN A 7 -1.30 13.81 -1.34
C GLN A 7 -0.49 12.58 -1.80
N ARG A 8 -0.82 11.39 -1.27
CA ARG A 8 -0.13 10.15 -1.61
C ARG A 8 -0.55 9.65 -2.99
N HIS A 9 0.41 9.52 -3.88
CA HIS A 9 0.22 8.93 -5.21
C HIS A 9 1.22 7.80 -5.44
N SER A 10 0.91 6.90 -6.37
CA SER A 10 1.83 5.85 -6.80
C SER A 10 2.96 6.44 -7.65
N VAL A 11 4.21 6.26 -7.22
CA VAL A 11 5.40 6.71 -7.92
C VAL A 11 6.25 5.52 -8.32
N ARG A 12 6.69 5.48 -9.58
CA ARG A 12 7.48 4.38 -10.14
C ARG A 12 8.87 4.80 -10.63
N GLN A 13 9.13 6.10 -10.69
CA GLN A 13 10.42 6.63 -11.12
C GLN A 13 11.06 7.38 -9.95
N TYR A 14 12.23 6.92 -9.55
CA TYR A 14 12.93 7.42 -8.36
C TYR A 14 14.27 8.04 -8.73
N THR A 15 14.68 8.98 -7.90
CA THR A 15 16.00 9.62 -7.98
C THR A 15 17.05 8.74 -7.28
N ASP A 16 18.32 9.06 -7.48
CA ASP A 16 19.43 8.39 -6.79
C ASP A 16 19.65 8.87 -5.35
N ARG A 17 18.84 9.80 -4.87
CA ARG A 17 18.96 10.34 -3.50
C ARG A 17 18.71 9.24 -2.46
N PRO A 18 19.69 8.95 -1.59
CA PRO A 18 19.51 7.96 -0.54
C PRO A 18 18.51 8.45 0.51
N ILE A 19 17.79 7.52 1.12
CA ILE A 19 16.92 7.82 2.26
C ILE A 19 17.81 8.04 3.49
N GLU A 20 17.60 9.14 4.21
CA GLU A 20 18.35 9.51 5.40
C GLU A 20 18.14 8.47 6.53
N VAL A 21 19.18 8.27 7.34
CA VAL A 21 19.19 7.26 8.40
C VAL A 21 18.03 7.46 9.40
N GLU A 22 17.68 8.70 9.70
CA GLU A 22 16.60 9.05 10.62
C GLU A 22 15.23 8.58 10.08
N LYS A 23 15.00 8.69 8.77
CA LYS A 23 13.78 8.24 8.12
C LYS A 23 13.71 6.73 8.04
N ARG A 24 14.84 6.07 7.71
CA ARG A 24 14.96 4.61 7.75
C ARG A 24 14.66 4.09 9.16
N ASN A 25 15.22 4.71 10.19
CA ASN A 25 14.99 4.33 11.58
C ASN A 25 13.52 4.51 12.00
N ALA A 26 12.86 5.58 11.57
CA ALA A 26 11.44 5.80 11.83
C ALA A 26 10.56 4.71 11.21
N LEU A 27 10.83 4.33 9.96
CA LEU A 27 10.13 3.24 9.27
C LEU A 27 10.42 1.89 9.92
N ASN A 28 11.69 1.58 10.22
CA ASN A 28 12.10 0.32 10.86
C ASN A 28 11.44 0.15 12.24
N SER A 29 11.38 1.22 13.03
CA SER A 29 10.70 1.20 14.33
C SER A 29 9.21 0.89 14.19
N MET A 30 8.54 1.51 13.23
CA MET A 30 7.12 1.25 12.97
C MET A 30 6.89 -0.18 12.45
N ILE A 31 7.74 -0.68 11.55
CA ILE A 31 7.69 -2.06 11.06
C ILE A 31 7.85 -3.06 12.20
N ALA A 32 8.82 -2.85 13.09
CA ALA A 32 9.04 -3.72 14.26
C ALA A 32 7.81 -3.76 15.17
N GLN A 33 7.18 -2.61 15.44
CA GLN A 33 5.95 -2.53 16.23
C GLN A 33 4.78 -3.26 15.56
N ILE A 34 4.63 -3.10 14.23
CA ILE A 34 3.59 -3.79 13.46
C ILE A 34 3.80 -5.30 13.49
N ASN A 35 5.03 -5.76 13.21
CA ASN A 35 5.37 -7.18 13.22
C ASN A 35 5.06 -7.82 14.58
N GLN A 36 5.45 -7.18 15.68
CA GLN A 36 5.15 -7.65 17.02
C GLN A 36 3.64 -7.69 17.31
N LYS A 37 2.90 -6.64 16.92
CA LYS A 37 1.47 -6.49 17.22
C LYS A 37 0.59 -7.43 16.41
N ALA A 38 0.94 -7.68 15.15
CA ALA A 38 0.09 -8.35 14.16
C ALA A 38 0.59 -9.75 13.77
N ASP A 39 1.67 -10.24 14.39
CA ASP A 39 2.36 -11.49 14.03
C ASP A 39 2.67 -11.55 12.52
N LEU A 40 3.23 -10.45 11.99
CA LEU A 40 3.66 -10.30 10.61
C LEU A 40 5.20 -10.35 10.51
N HIS A 41 5.70 -10.51 9.30
CA HIS A 41 7.13 -10.55 9.02
C HIS A 41 7.47 -9.56 7.89
N ILE A 42 7.04 -8.30 8.05
CA ILE A 42 7.32 -7.20 7.12
C ILE A 42 8.80 -6.85 7.22
N GLN A 43 9.48 -6.73 6.07
CA GLN A 43 10.93 -6.54 5.99
C GLN A 43 11.28 -5.35 5.09
N PRO A 44 12.01 -4.34 5.58
CA PRO A 44 12.51 -3.24 4.78
C PRO A 44 13.86 -3.59 4.16
N PHE A 45 14.08 -3.16 2.92
CA PHE A 45 15.33 -3.28 2.20
C PHE A 45 15.77 -1.91 1.71
N TYR A 46 17.03 -1.60 1.92
CA TYR A 46 17.65 -0.35 1.54
C TYR A 46 18.88 -0.62 0.68
N GLU A 47 19.05 0.21 -0.36
CA GLU A 47 20.19 0.11 -1.29
C GLU A 47 20.27 -1.27 -1.99
N GLU A 48 19.11 -1.88 -2.24
CA GLU A 48 18.95 -3.16 -2.94
C GLU A 48 18.23 -2.93 -4.29
N PRO A 49 18.93 -2.61 -5.38
CA PRO A 49 18.33 -2.32 -6.68
C PRO A 49 17.92 -3.58 -7.46
N GLN A 50 18.44 -4.77 -7.16
CA GLN A 50 18.31 -5.97 -7.99
C GLN A 50 16.86 -6.42 -8.15
N CYS A 51 16.04 -6.25 -7.10
CA CYS A 51 14.63 -6.60 -7.14
C CYS A 51 13.86 -5.80 -8.21
N PHE A 52 14.24 -4.54 -8.42
CA PHE A 52 13.60 -3.67 -9.40
C PHE A 52 14.41 -3.45 -10.69
N ASP A 53 15.58 -4.08 -10.82
CA ASP A 53 16.35 -4.14 -12.06
C ASP A 53 16.06 -5.45 -12.82
N SER A 54 14.79 -5.71 -13.04
CA SER A 54 14.29 -6.91 -13.73
C SER A 54 13.41 -6.52 -14.92
N THR A 55 13.30 -7.42 -15.91
CA THR A 55 12.42 -7.23 -17.07
C THR A 55 10.98 -6.94 -16.64
N MET A 56 10.49 -7.60 -15.59
CA MET A 56 9.13 -7.38 -15.07
C MET A 56 8.99 -6.00 -14.41
N ALA A 57 10.00 -5.52 -13.68
CA ALA A 57 9.99 -4.19 -13.10
C ALA A 57 9.99 -3.11 -14.19
N HIS A 58 10.79 -3.28 -15.23
CA HIS A 58 10.82 -2.38 -16.39
C HIS A 58 9.48 -2.39 -17.15
N TYR A 59 8.84 -3.56 -17.31
CA TYR A 59 7.48 -3.65 -17.85
C TYR A 59 6.48 -2.85 -16.99
N GLY A 60 6.63 -2.88 -15.66
CA GLY A 60 5.89 -2.05 -14.70
C GLY A 60 6.28 -0.57 -14.71
N LYS A 61 7.23 -0.15 -15.55
CA LYS A 61 7.77 1.22 -15.67
C LYS A 61 8.49 1.69 -14.42
N PHE A 62 9.05 0.76 -13.63
CA PHE A 62 9.89 1.10 -12.48
C PHE A 62 11.30 1.45 -12.95
N THR A 63 11.84 2.55 -12.43
CA THR A 63 13.23 3.00 -12.66
C THR A 63 13.78 3.65 -11.41
N GLY A 64 15.06 3.41 -11.12
CA GLY A 64 15.78 4.01 -9.99
C GLY A 64 15.33 3.52 -8.61
N VAL A 65 14.52 2.47 -8.52
CA VAL A 65 14.11 1.90 -7.22
C VAL A 65 15.30 1.18 -6.59
N LYS A 66 15.69 1.60 -5.40
CA LYS A 66 16.77 0.99 -4.60
C LYS A 66 16.29 0.55 -3.22
N ASP A 67 15.13 1.02 -2.81
CA ASP A 67 14.58 0.76 -1.48
C ASP A 67 13.15 0.23 -1.63
N TYR A 68 12.79 -0.74 -0.81
CA TYR A 68 11.44 -1.30 -0.81
C TYR A 68 11.11 -1.97 0.53
N ILE A 69 9.84 -2.21 0.76
CA ILE A 69 9.32 -2.97 1.90
C ILE A 69 8.66 -4.23 1.34
N SER A 70 9.06 -5.40 1.84
CA SER A 70 8.42 -6.68 1.52
C SER A 70 7.35 -7.00 2.55
N LEU A 71 6.14 -7.31 2.08
CA LEU A 71 4.99 -7.63 2.90
C LEU A 71 4.83 -9.14 3.03
N VAL A 72 5.40 -9.69 4.08
CA VAL A 72 5.45 -11.11 4.41
C VAL A 72 4.64 -11.41 5.66
N GLY A 73 4.06 -12.60 5.73
CA GLY A 73 3.45 -13.13 6.94
C GLY A 73 2.97 -14.56 6.78
N LYS A 74 2.50 -15.16 7.89
CA LYS A 74 1.99 -16.52 7.94
C LYS A 74 0.71 -16.67 7.13
N ARG A 75 0.62 -17.75 6.34
CA ARG A 75 -0.56 -18.03 5.51
C ARG A 75 -1.80 -18.16 6.38
N SER A 76 -2.77 -17.28 6.16
CA SER A 76 -4.07 -17.30 6.82
C SER A 76 -5.11 -16.63 5.91
N PRO A 77 -6.41 -16.88 6.14
CA PRO A 77 -7.48 -16.19 5.40
C PRO A 77 -7.47 -14.66 5.54
N LYS A 78 -6.81 -14.13 6.60
CA LYS A 78 -6.73 -12.69 6.89
C LYS A 78 -5.38 -12.07 6.54
N LEU A 79 -4.44 -12.81 5.98
CA LEU A 79 -3.09 -12.32 5.73
C LEU A 79 -3.10 -11.08 4.81
N GLU A 80 -3.81 -11.18 3.69
CA GLU A 80 -3.85 -10.10 2.70
C GLU A 80 -4.54 -8.84 3.26
N GLU A 81 -5.61 -9.02 4.04
CA GLU A 81 -6.31 -7.94 4.74
C GLU A 81 -5.39 -7.25 5.75
N ASN A 82 -4.69 -8.02 6.60
CA ASN A 82 -3.76 -7.48 7.59
C ASN A 82 -2.60 -6.73 6.92
N LEU A 83 -1.99 -7.32 5.90
CA LEU A 83 -0.90 -6.67 5.17
C LEU A 83 -1.37 -5.42 4.43
N GLY A 84 -2.60 -5.40 3.90
CA GLY A 84 -3.21 -4.20 3.34
C GLY A 84 -3.37 -3.09 4.38
N TYR A 85 -3.91 -3.42 5.55
CA TYR A 85 -4.15 -2.47 6.63
C TYR A 85 -2.85 -1.87 7.20
N TYR A 86 -1.87 -2.72 7.52
CA TYR A 86 -0.61 -2.26 8.10
C TYR A 86 0.35 -1.69 7.03
N GLY A 87 0.32 -2.23 5.82
CA GLY A 87 1.11 -1.72 4.71
C GLY A 87 0.71 -0.29 4.33
N GLU A 88 -0.59 0.04 4.32
CA GLU A 88 -1.00 1.42 4.05
C GLU A 88 -0.58 2.38 5.18
N GLN A 89 -0.52 1.95 6.43
CA GLN A 89 0.05 2.77 7.50
C GLN A 89 1.52 3.10 7.25
N LEU A 90 2.31 2.15 6.74
CA LEU A 90 3.71 2.37 6.35
C LEU A 90 3.82 3.32 5.15
N VAL A 91 2.94 3.17 4.17
CA VAL A 91 2.85 4.07 3.01
C VAL A 91 2.56 5.50 3.44
N LEU A 92 1.60 5.70 4.34
CA LEU A 92 1.28 7.03 4.87
C LEU A 92 2.40 7.58 5.74
N LYS A 93 3.09 6.73 6.51
CA LYS A 93 4.29 7.14 7.26
C LYS A 93 5.43 7.58 6.34
N ALA A 94 5.66 6.87 5.24
CA ALA A 94 6.62 7.27 4.24
C ALA A 94 6.26 8.64 3.62
N GLN A 95 4.97 8.86 3.32
CA GLN A 95 4.47 10.15 2.83
C GLN A 95 4.70 11.29 3.84
N GLU A 96 4.46 11.07 5.15
CA GLU A 96 4.80 12.04 6.21
C GLU A 96 6.29 12.41 6.22
N LEU A 97 7.14 11.43 5.96
CA LEU A 97 8.59 11.60 5.90
C LEU A 97 9.07 12.24 4.58
N GLY A 98 8.15 12.58 3.68
CA GLY A 98 8.45 13.16 2.36
C GLY A 98 9.02 12.13 1.38
N LEU A 99 8.72 10.85 1.56
CA LEU A 99 9.07 9.76 0.65
C LEU A 99 7.88 9.37 -0.21
N ASN A 100 8.16 8.92 -1.42
CA ASN A 100 7.17 8.39 -2.35
C ASN A 100 7.15 6.86 -2.31
N THR A 101 6.00 6.28 -2.66
CA THR A 101 5.78 4.84 -2.63
C THR A 101 4.95 4.35 -3.81
N CYS A 102 5.02 3.04 -4.08
CA CYS A 102 4.06 2.35 -4.93
C CYS A 102 3.87 0.90 -4.46
N TRP A 103 2.62 0.45 -4.36
CA TRP A 103 2.28 -0.95 -4.16
C TRP A 103 2.60 -1.76 -5.42
N VAL A 104 3.29 -2.90 -5.27
CA VAL A 104 3.78 -3.72 -6.39
C VAL A 104 3.52 -5.19 -6.13
N ALA A 105 2.59 -5.80 -6.88
CA ALA A 105 2.23 -7.20 -6.69
C ALA A 105 2.95 -8.15 -7.66
N LEU A 106 3.19 -7.74 -8.91
CA LEU A 106 3.69 -8.63 -9.96
C LEU A 106 4.91 -8.08 -10.73
N THR A 107 5.04 -6.75 -10.79
CA THR A 107 6.03 -6.08 -11.65
C THR A 107 7.33 -5.79 -10.91
N HIS A 108 7.93 -6.84 -10.35
CA HIS A 108 9.23 -6.83 -9.67
C HIS A 108 9.99 -8.13 -9.95
N GLY A 109 11.27 -8.17 -9.64
CA GLY A 109 12.08 -9.38 -9.62
C GLY A 109 11.96 -10.13 -8.29
N ARG A 110 12.93 -10.99 -8.02
CA ARG A 110 13.01 -11.70 -6.74
C ARG A 110 13.42 -10.72 -5.64
N SER A 111 12.63 -10.62 -4.58
CA SER A 111 12.99 -9.87 -3.37
C SER A 111 14.09 -10.62 -2.58
N GLN A 112 14.75 -9.91 -1.67
CA GLN A 112 15.68 -10.48 -0.71
C GLN A 112 14.99 -10.92 0.59
N ALA A 113 13.64 -10.90 0.64
CA ALA A 113 12.90 -11.25 1.83
C ALA A 113 13.14 -12.69 2.26
N GLU A 114 13.35 -12.87 3.54
CA GLU A 114 13.36 -14.18 4.20
C GLU A 114 11.92 -14.65 4.37
N ILE A 115 11.63 -15.84 3.83
CA ILE A 115 10.31 -16.47 3.90
C ILE A 115 10.42 -17.73 4.72
N GLU A 116 9.90 -17.69 5.94
CA GLU A 116 9.90 -18.83 6.83
C GLU A 116 8.87 -19.90 6.41
N LYS A 117 9.00 -21.10 7.01
CA LYS A 117 8.05 -22.20 6.75
C LYS A 117 6.63 -21.75 7.12
N GLY A 118 5.74 -21.78 6.14
CA GLY A 118 4.34 -21.40 6.31
C GLY A 118 4.05 -19.94 6.01
N GLU A 119 5.05 -19.15 5.68
CA GLU A 119 4.89 -17.76 5.26
C GLU A 119 4.65 -17.61 3.75
N LYS A 120 4.26 -16.41 3.38
CA LYS A 120 4.12 -15.97 1.99
C LYS A 120 4.43 -14.47 1.90
N GLU A 121 5.21 -14.07 0.91
CA GLU A 121 5.27 -12.70 0.42
C GLU A 121 4.03 -12.43 -0.42
N ILE A 122 3.29 -11.37 -0.12
CA ILE A 122 2.07 -11.00 -0.84
C ILE A 122 2.38 -9.96 -1.92
N CYS A 123 3.11 -8.92 -1.57
CA CYS A 123 3.53 -7.86 -2.48
C CYS A 123 4.65 -7.02 -1.86
N LEU A 124 5.17 -6.10 -2.65
CA LEU A 124 6.18 -5.12 -2.24
C LEU A 124 5.58 -3.71 -2.22
N ILE A 125 6.23 -2.82 -1.49
CA ILE A 125 6.03 -1.38 -1.57
C ILE A 125 7.37 -0.77 -1.96
N SER A 126 7.50 -0.24 -3.20
CA SER A 126 8.68 0.52 -3.59
C SER A 126 8.73 1.85 -2.81
N LEU A 127 9.93 2.31 -2.48
CA LEU A 127 10.15 3.42 -1.54
C LEU A 127 11.31 4.30 -2.03
N GLY A 128 11.24 5.61 -1.78
CA GLY A 128 12.33 6.53 -2.10
C GLY A 128 11.87 7.94 -2.45
N TYR A 129 12.77 8.73 -3.02
CA TYR A 129 12.45 10.05 -3.54
C TYR A 129 12.08 9.98 -5.01
N GLY A 130 10.84 10.26 -5.33
CA GLY A 130 10.34 10.23 -6.69
C GLY A 130 10.90 11.35 -7.58
N CYS A 131 11.06 11.08 -8.87
CA CYS A 131 11.33 12.13 -9.86
C CYS A 131 10.14 13.10 -9.97
N THR A 132 8.96 12.66 -9.58
CA THR A 132 7.72 13.45 -9.44
C THR A 132 6.96 12.98 -8.23
N ASN A 133 5.97 13.73 -7.79
CA ASN A 133 5.06 13.31 -6.71
C ASN A 133 3.92 12.39 -7.20
N GLY A 134 3.98 11.91 -8.43
CA GLY A 134 2.92 11.14 -9.04
C GLY A 134 1.70 11.99 -9.40
N VAL A 135 0.63 11.33 -9.79
CA VAL A 135 -0.64 11.98 -10.14
C VAL A 135 -1.80 11.27 -9.47
N ALA A 136 -2.84 12.03 -9.12
CA ALA A 136 -4.08 11.47 -8.60
C ALA A 136 -4.69 10.51 -9.62
N HIS A 137 -5.11 9.33 -9.17
CA HIS A 137 -5.84 8.41 -10.03
C HIS A 137 -7.31 8.87 -10.19
N LYS A 138 -7.96 8.45 -11.26
CA LYS A 138 -9.39 8.68 -11.46
C LYS A 138 -10.19 7.80 -10.50
N GLY A 139 -10.90 8.43 -9.55
CA GLY A 139 -11.80 7.74 -8.63
C GLY A 139 -13.17 7.47 -9.24
N LYS A 140 -13.85 6.44 -8.76
CA LYS A 140 -15.28 6.23 -8.97
C LYS A 140 -16.10 7.23 -8.14
N GLN A 141 -17.37 7.38 -8.49
CA GLN A 141 -18.31 8.12 -7.66
C GLN A 141 -18.67 7.30 -6.40
N ILE A 142 -18.97 7.98 -5.30
CA ILE A 142 -19.38 7.33 -4.04
C ILE A 142 -20.55 6.38 -4.27
N SER A 143 -21.56 6.79 -5.05
CA SER A 143 -22.74 6.00 -5.39
C SER A 143 -22.45 4.70 -6.15
N GLU A 144 -21.27 4.58 -6.78
CA GLU A 144 -20.86 3.36 -7.49
C GLU A 144 -20.24 2.31 -6.55
N VAL A 145 -19.81 2.71 -5.34
CA VAL A 145 -19.02 1.87 -4.46
C VAL A 145 -19.63 1.70 -3.07
N CYS A 146 -20.79 2.31 -2.80
CA CYS A 146 -21.50 2.11 -1.53
C CYS A 146 -22.99 2.43 -1.64
N ASN A 147 -23.74 2.09 -0.57
CA ASN A 147 -25.17 2.42 -0.42
C ASN A 147 -25.43 3.77 0.28
N TYR A 148 -24.46 4.68 0.29
CA TYR A 148 -24.61 5.98 0.96
C TYR A 148 -25.77 6.78 0.37
N GLN A 149 -26.60 7.32 1.26
CA GLN A 149 -27.72 8.24 0.96
C GLN A 149 -27.66 9.44 1.91
N GLU A 150 -28.28 10.54 1.52
CA GLU A 150 -28.42 11.71 2.37
C GLU A 150 -29.12 11.33 3.68
N GLY A 151 -28.58 11.84 4.81
CA GLY A 151 -29.04 11.47 6.15
C GLY A 151 -28.30 10.28 6.79
N MET A 152 -27.49 9.51 6.03
CA MET A 152 -26.60 8.51 6.62
C MET A 152 -25.43 9.16 7.36
N PRO A 153 -24.78 8.45 8.32
CA PRO A 153 -23.68 9.00 9.12
C PRO A 153 -22.51 9.52 8.26
N GLU A 154 -22.02 10.71 8.58
CA GLU A 154 -20.90 11.33 7.87
C GLU A 154 -19.60 10.49 7.96
N TRP A 155 -19.37 9.78 9.07
CA TRP A 155 -18.21 8.91 9.20
C TRP A 155 -18.17 7.80 8.13
N PHE A 156 -19.35 7.29 7.72
CA PHE A 156 -19.42 6.27 6.67
C PHE A 156 -19.02 6.86 5.32
N ARG A 157 -19.54 8.03 4.97
CA ARG A 157 -19.14 8.76 3.77
C ARG A 157 -17.62 9.02 3.75
N ASN A 158 -17.08 9.56 4.84
CA ASN A 158 -15.65 9.86 4.97
C ASN A 158 -14.79 8.61 4.84
N GLY A 159 -15.24 7.47 5.39
CA GLY A 159 -14.58 6.19 5.23
C GLY A 159 -14.54 5.70 3.78
N VAL A 160 -15.63 5.84 3.03
CA VAL A 160 -15.70 5.49 1.62
C VAL A 160 -14.83 6.44 0.77
N GLU A 161 -14.85 7.74 1.05
CA GLU A 161 -13.96 8.72 0.38
C GLU A 161 -12.48 8.36 0.61
N ALA A 162 -12.10 7.98 1.82
CA ALA A 162 -10.75 7.53 2.13
C ALA A 162 -10.39 6.23 1.36
N ALA A 163 -11.32 5.27 1.30
CA ALA A 163 -11.11 4.02 0.56
C ALA A 163 -10.94 4.24 -0.96
N LEU A 164 -11.62 5.24 -1.53
CA LEU A 164 -11.47 5.61 -2.94
C LEU A 164 -10.09 6.22 -3.25
N LEU A 165 -9.33 6.67 -2.24
CA LEU A 165 -7.95 7.15 -2.41
C LEU A 165 -6.92 6.02 -2.39
N ALA A 166 -7.31 4.82 -1.94
CA ALA A 166 -6.42 3.67 -1.89
C ALA A 166 -6.04 3.19 -3.31
N PRO A 167 -4.77 2.81 -3.55
CA PRO A 167 -4.38 2.22 -4.82
C PRO A 167 -5.01 0.84 -4.97
N THR A 168 -5.52 0.54 -6.17
CA THR A 168 -6.00 -0.79 -6.51
C THR A 168 -5.34 -1.29 -7.79
N ALA A 169 -5.24 -2.61 -7.95
CA ALA A 169 -4.65 -3.20 -9.14
C ALA A 169 -5.35 -2.65 -10.41
N MET A 170 -4.55 -2.05 -11.31
CA MET A 170 -5.03 -1.40 -12.54
C MET A 170 -6.16 -0.37 -12.32
N ASN A 171 -6.21 0.23 -11.14
CA ASN A 171 -7.24 1.20 -10.74
C ASN A 171 -8.69 0.69 -10.90
N GLN A 172 -8.93 -0.60 -10.66
CA GLN A 172 -10.25 -1.21 -10.86
C GLN A 172 -11.28 -0.79 -9.82
N GLN A 173 -10.85 -0.49 -8.60
CA GLN A 173 -11.72 -0.07 -7.49
C GLN A 173 -12.94 -1.02 -7.36
N LYS A 174 -12.67 -2.33 -7.37
CA LYS A 174 -13.68 -3.40 -7.31
C LYS A 174 -14.02 -3.73 -5.86
N PHE A 175 -14.59 -2.77 -5.16
CA PHE A 175 -15.11 -2.94 -3.81
C PHE A 175 -16.48 -2.28 -3.70
N TYR A 176 -17.29 -2.74 -2.75
CA TYR A 176 -18.57 -2.13 -2.41
C TYR A 176 -18.77 -2.16 -0.90
N PHE A 177 -19.08 -0.99 -0.33
CA PHE A 177 -19.36 -0.82 1.10
C PHE A 177 -20.87 -0.70 1.30
N GLU A 178 -21.40 -1.48 2.23
CA GLU A 178 -22.80 -1.44 2.62
C GLU A 178 -22.92 -1.15 4.11
N LEU A 179 -23.48 0.00 4.47
CA LEU A 179 -23.83 0.28 5.85
C LEU A 179 -25.14 -0.45 6.16
N LEU A 180 -25.10 -1.36 7.12
CA LEU A 180 -26.23 -2.16 7.57
C LEU A 180 -27.03 -1.43 8.67
N PRO A 181 -28.30 -1.80 8.90
CA PRO A 181 -29.16 -1.15 9.90
C PRO A 181 -28.63 -1.21 11.35
N ASP A 182 -27.79 -2.20 11.66
CA ASP A 182 -27.14 -2.34 12.97
C ASP A 182 -25.89 -1.46 13.13
N GLY A 183 -25.54 -0.66 12.12
CA GLY A 183 -24.39 0.22 12.12
C GLY A 183 -23.07 -0.46 11.69
N THR A 184 -23.08 -1.75 11.36
CA THR A 184 -21.91 -2.42 10.81
C THR A 184 -21.73 -2.11 9.33
N VAL A 185 -20.46 -2.17 8.84
CA VAL A 185 -20.15 -1.99 7.43
C VAL A 185 -19.74 -3.33 6.84
N LYS A 186 -20.49 -3.77 5.85
CA LYS A 186 -20.13 -4.95 5.05
C LYS A 186 -19.32 -4.51 3.84
N LEU A 187 -18.10 -5.08 3.71
CA LEU A 187 -17.25 -4.91 2.54
C LEU A 187 -17.36 -6.13 1.62
N THR A 188 -17.71 -5.89 0.37
CA THR A 188 -17.77 -6.92 -0.67
C THR A 188 -16.71 -6.62 -1.73
N CYS A 189 -15.89 -7.61 -2.07
CA CYS A 189 -14.92 -7.52 -3.14
C CYS A 189 -15.55 -8.03 -4.44
N GLY A 190 -15.46 -7.26 -5.52
CA GLY A 190 -15.79 -7.73 -6.85
C GLY A 190 -14.77 -8.76 -7.35
N LYS A 191 -15.17 -9.56 -8.36
CA LYS A 191 -14.25 -10.53 -8.99
C LYS A 191 -13.05 -9.81 -9.57
N GLY A 192 -11.84 -10.25 -9.17
CA GLY A 192 -10.58 -9.89 -9.81
C GLY A 192 -10.50 -10.39 -11.26
N PHE A 193 -9.31 -10.26 -11.86
CA PHE A 193 -8.98 -10.94 -13.11
C PHE A 193 -8.85 -12.43 -12.86
#